data_7c310995d47552afb30e6de8f73371ef
#
_entry.id   7c310995d47552afb30e6de8f73371ef
#
_cell.length_a   1.000
_cell.length_b   1.000
_cell.length_c   1.000
_cell.angle_alpha   90.00
_cell.angle_beta   90.00
_cell.angle_gamma   90.00
#
_symmetry.space_group_name_H-M   'P 1'
#
loop_
_entity.id
_entity.type
_entity.pdbx_description
1 polymer ?
#
loop_
_entity_poly.entity_id
_entity_poly.type
_entity_poly.pdbx_seq_one_letter_code
_entity_poly.pdbx_strand_id
1 'polypeptide(L)'
;VICGYASEFCVDTTVRRAAGLGYAVLLAADAHTTHDKAHASSAWIRNHVNATRPSITSFGVPIAAIASVDIEFGDTIARKVTG
;
A
#
# COMPACT_ATOMS: atom_id res chain seq x y z
N VAL A 1 -4.16 5.81 4.14
CA VAL A 1 -4.10 5.50 2.71
C VAL A 1 -2.79 6.04 2.14
N ILE A 2 -2.11 5.22 1.37
CA ILE A 2 -0.84 5.57 0.74
C ILE A 2 -0.98 5.42 -0.76
N CYS A 3 -0.48 6.41 -1.50
CA CYS A 3 -0.43 6.43 -2.96
C CYS A 3 0.80 7.24 -3.39
N GLY A 4 1.03 7.34 -4.69
CA GLY A 4 2.04 8.23 -5.26
C GLY A 4 3.19 7.52 -5.95
N TYR A 5 4.37 8.13 -5.87
CA TYR A 5 5.59 7.73 -6.58
C TYR A 5 6.75 7.69 -5.58
N ALA A 6 7.62 6.75 -5.61
CA ALA A 6 7.70 5.59 -6.50
C ALA A 6 7.42 4.31 -5.72
N SER A 7 6.80 3.34 -6.39
CA SER A 7 6.33 2.10 -5.76
C SER A 7 7.40 1.38 -4.93
N GLU A 8 8.61 1.22 -5.46
CA GLU A 8 9.70 0.50 -4.79
C GLU A 8 10.58 1.39 -3.92
N PHE A 9 10.37 2.70 -3.92
CA PHE A 9 11.16 3.66 -3.14
C PHE A 9 10.30 4.35 -2.08
N CYS A 10 9.87 5.58 -2.34
CA CYS A 10 9.15 6.38 -1.32
C CYS A 10 7.83 5.76 -0.89
N VAL A 11 7.11 5.13 -1.80
CA VAL A 11 5.86 4.43 -1.45
C VAL A 11 6.16 3.26 -0.50
N ASP A 12 7.12 2.41 -0.84
CA ASP A 12 7.52 1.30 0.00
C ASP A 12 8.02 1.76 1.38
N THR A 13 8.87 2.77 1.40
CA THR A 13 9.38 3.34 2.64
C THR A 13 8.25 3.84 3.53
N THR A 14 7.27 4.55 2.94
CA THR A 14 6.13 5.10 3.69
C THR A 14 5.24 3.99 4.23
N VAL A 15 4.98 2.94 3.44
CA VAL A 15 4.20 1.78 3.89
C VAL A 15 4.86 1.15 5.12
N ARG A 16 6.15 0.89 5.05
CA ARG A 16 6.89 0.27 6.16
C ARG A 16 6.96 1.18 7.37
N ARG A 17 7.16 2.48 7.16
CA ARG A 17 7.24 3.44 8.25
C ARG A 17 5.90 3.57 8.98
N ALA A 18 4.80 3.69 8.23
CA ALA A 18 3.46 3.78 8.82
C ALA A 18 3.15 2.52 9.62
N ALA A 19 3.43 1.35 9.06
CA ALA A 19 3.21 0.08 9.77
C ALA A 19 4.10 -0.04 11.00
N GLY A 20 5.35 0.38 10.91
CA GLY A 20 6.28 0.38 12.05
C GLY A 20 5.85 1.32 13.17
N LEU A 21 5.10 2.37 12.87
CA LEU A 21 4.52 3.27 13.85
C LEU A 21 3.18 2.77 14.40
N GLY A 22 2.70 1.61 13.96
CA GLY A 22 1.47 0.99 14.49
C GLY A 22 0.21 1.33 13.72
N TYR A 23 0.31 1.98 12.55
CA TYR A 23 -0.85 2.28 11.72
C TYR A 23 -1.20 1.11 10.82
N ALA A 24 -2.48 0.78 10.72
CA ALA A 24 -2.97 -0.06 9.64
C ALA A 24 -2.82 0.69 8.31
N VAL A 25 -2.35 0.00 7.28
CA VAL A 25 -2.02 0.63 6.00
C VAL A 25 -2.97 0.15 4.91
N LEU A 26 -3.55 1.10 4.16
CA LEU A 26 -4.24 0.84 2.91
C LEU A 26 -3.40 1.44 1.78
N LEU A 27 -2.86 0.57 0.93
CA LEU A 27 -2.14 0.98 -0.27
C LEU A 27 -3.14 1.04 -1.42
N ALA A 28 -3.27 2.21 -2.07
CA ALA A 28 -4.13 2.35 -3.24
C ALA A 28 -3.47 1.61 -4.41
N ALA A 29 -3.95 0.40 -4.71
CA ALA A 29 -3.30 -0.54 -5.60
C ALA A 29 -3.10 -0.01 -7.03
N ASP A 30 -3.97 0.87 -7.48
CA ASP A 30 -3.94 1.48 -8.81
C ASP A 30 -3.44 2.92 -8.80
N ALA A 31 -3.04 3.45 -7.65
CA ALA A 31 -2.67 4.86 -7.49
C ALA A 31 -1.23 5.06 -7.02
N HIS A 32 -0.36 4.08 -7.21
CA HIS A 32 1.07 4.25 -7.07
C HIS A 32 1.77 3.78 -8.34
N THR A 33 2.91 4.36 -8.66
CA THR A 33 3.60 4.09 -9.91
C THR A 33 5.12 4.25 -9.75
N THR A 34 5.85 3.94 -10.81
CA THR A 34 7.28 4.13 -10.88
C THR A 34 7.70 4.21 -12.35
N HIS A 35 8.99 4.26 -12.63
CA HIS A 35 9.53 4.17 -13.99
C HIS A 35 9.78 2.73 -14.39
N ASP A 36 9.77 2.47 -15.70
CA ASP A 36 10.34 1.24 -16.24
C ASP A 36 11.84 1.21 -15.94
N LYS A 37 12.32 0.03 -15.53
CA LYS A 37 13.72 -0.23 -15.27
C LYS A 37 14.27 -1.19 -16.31
N ALA A 38 15.60 -1.35 -16.36
CA ALA A 38 16.24 -2.28 -17.28
C ALA A 38 15.79 -3.73 -17.03
N HIS A 39 15.44 -4.08 -15.80
CA HIS A 39 15.09 -5.45 -15.40
C HIS A 39 13.60 -5.68 -15.19
N ALA A 40 12.78 -4.63 -15.15
CA ALA A 40 11.35 -4.76 -14.85
C ALA A 40 10.56 -3.53 -15.29
N SER A 41 9.35 -3.75 -15.82
CA SER A 41 8.45 -2.65 -16.16
C SER A 41 7.84 -2.03 -14.89
N SER A 42 7.37 -0.79 -15.02
CA SER A 42 6.67 -0.09 -13.93
C SER A 42 5.42 -0.87 -13.50
N ALA A 43 4.68 -1.43 -14.45
CA ALA A 43 3.49 -2.23 -14.14
C ALA A 43 3.85 -3.50 -13.35
N TRP A 44 4.93 -4.17 -13.72
CA TRP A 44 5.40 -5.34 -12.99
C TRP A 44 5.79 -4.98 -11.55
N ILE A 45 6.54 -3.89 -11.39
CA ILE A 45 6.97 -3.43 -10.06
C ILE A 45 5.76 -3.08 -9.20
N ARG A 46 4.79 -2.35 -9.74
CA ARG A 46 3.56 -2.01 -9.02
C ARG A 46 2.82 -3.27 -8.58
N ASN A 47 2.64 -4.21 -9.48
CA ASN A 47 1.95 -5.45 -9.19
C ASN A 47 2.69 -6.28 -8.14
N HIS A 48 4.02 -6.29 -8.20
CA HIS A 48 4.84 -6.99 -7.22
C HIS A 48 4.69 -6.37 -5.82
N VAL A 49 4.72 -5.05 -5.73
CA VAL A 49 4.51 -4.34 -4.45
C VAL A 49 3.12 -4.65 -3.90
N ASN A 50 2.08 -4.59 -4.72
CA ASN A 50 0.71 -4.90 -4.32
C ASN A 50 0.56 -6.34 -3.81
N ALA A 51 1.29 -7.28 -4.41
CA ALA A 51 1.22 -8.69 -4.04
C ALA A 51 2.02 -9.02 -2.78
N THR A 52 3.12 -8.32 -2.53
CA THR A 52 4.09 -8.68 -1.50
C THR A 52 3.96 -7.89 -0.20
N ARG A 53 3.63 -6.61 -0.27
CA ARG A 53 3.55 -5.78 0.95
C ARG A 53 2.43 -6.21 1.89
N PRO A 54 1.24 -6.63 1.41
CA PRO A 54 0.22 -7.16 2.31
C PRO A 54 0.62 -8.45 3.05
N SER A 55 1.62 -9.16 2.55
CA SER A 55 2.14 -10.38 3.20
C SER A 55 3.09 -10.10 4.37
N ILE A 56 3.49 -8.85 4.57
CA ILE A 56 4.35 -8.49 5.70
C ILE A 56 3.51 -8.53 6.98
N THR A 57 3.88 -9.39 7.91
CA THR A 57 3.17 -9.58 9.18
C THR A 57 3.97 -9.11 10.38
N SER A 58 5.26 -8.84 10.19
CA SER A 58 6.19 -8.54 11.28
C SER A 58 5.92 -7.24 12.02
N PHE A 59 5.16 -6.31 11.44
CA PHE A 59 4.82 -5.04 12.10
C PHE A 59 3.64 -5.16 13.07
N GLY A 60 2.88 -6.26 13.02
CA GLY A 60 1.74 -6.46 13.89
C GLY A 60 0.49 -5.67 13.54
N VAL A 61 0.47 -5.04 12.38
CA VAL A 61 -0.69 -4.30 11.86
C VAL A 61 -1.01 -4.76 10.45
N PRO A 62 -2.28 -4.66 10.00
CA PRO A 62 -2.62 -5.07 8.64
C PRO A 62 -2.09 -4.09 7.61
N ILE A 63 -1.64 -4.63 6.48
CA ILE A 63 -1.30 -3.90 5.27
C ILE A 63 -2.14 -4.51 4.16
N ALA A 64 -2.92 -3.70 3.46
CA ALA A 64 -3.77 -4.16 2.36
C ALA A 64 -3.55 -3.30 1.12
N ALA A 65 -3.62 -3.92 -0.06
CA ALA A 65 -3.61 -3.22 -1.34
C ALA A 65 -5.03 -3.28 -1.91
N ILE A 66 -5.66 -2.14 -2.07
CA ILE A 66 -7.08 -2.01 -2.43
C ILE A 66 -7.20 -1.02 -3.58
N ALA A 67 -8.01 -1.36 -4.58
CA ALA A 67 -8.30 -0.44 -5.69
C ALA A 67 -8.89 0.87 -5.14
N SER A 68 -8.49 2.00 -5.72
CA SER A 68 -8.87 3.32 -5.21
C SER A 68 -10.38 3.51 -5.11
N VAL A 69 -11.14 2.91 -6.04
CA VAL A 69 -12.61 3.01 -6.05
C VAL A 69 -13.25 2.31 -4.85
N ASP A 70 -12.54 1.39 -4.20
CA ASP A 70 -13.04 0.60 -3.07
C ASP A 70 -12.58 1.15 -1.73
N ILE A 71 -11.78 2.21 -1.73
CA ILE A 71 -11.27 2.82 -0.49
C ILE A 71 -12.32 3.76 0.07
N GLU A 72 -12.59 3.62 1.36
CA GLU A 72 -13.49 4.48 2.12
C GLU A 72 -12.71 5.18 3.22
N PHE A 73 -13.12 6.40 3.57
CA PHE A 73 -12.40 7.26 4.51
C PHE A 73 -13.26 7.61 5.72
N GLY A 74 -12.58 8.05 6.77
CA GLY A 74 -13.23 8.61 7.96
C GLY A 74 -14.05 7.61 8.73
N ASP A 75 -15.22 8.05 9.19
CA ASP A 75 -16.09 7.25 10.05
C ASP A 75 -16.55 5.94 9.42
N THR A 76 -16.70 5.91 8.10
CA THR A 76 -17.10 4.69 7.39
C THR A 76 -16.04 3.60 7.55
N ILE A 77 -14.77 3.96 7.41
CA ILE A 77 -13.65 3.03 7.64
C ILE A 77 -13.63 2.59 9.09
N ALA A 78 -13.76 3.53 10.02
CA ALA A 78 -13.76 3.24 11.45
C ALA A 78 -14.88 2.26 11.82
N ARG A 79 -16.10 2.47 11.29
CA ARG A 79 -17.23 1.57 11.54
C ARG A 79 -16.99 0.18 10.98
N LYS A 80 -16.36 0.07 9.80
CA LYS A 80 -16.04 -1.23 9.22
C LYS A 80 -14.99 -1.98 10.01
N VAL A 81 -14.04 -1.27 10.58
CA VAL A 81 -13.00 -1.87 11.42
C VAL A 81 -13.58 -2.34 12.76
N THR A 82 -14.50 -1.57 13.33
CA THR A 82 -15.06 -1.86 14.64
C THR A 82 -16.32 -2.70 14.62
N GLY A 83 -17.00 -2.67 13.51
CA GLY A 83 -18.25 -3.39 13.35
C GLY A 83 -18.11 -4.63 12.58
#